data_32ccc84af69cd2b800eae29d23e7c5ad
#
_entry.id   32ccc84af69cd2b800eae29d23e7c5ad
#
_cell.length_a   1.000
_cell.length_b   1.000
_cell.length_c   1.000
_cell.angle_alpha   90.00
_cell.angle_beta   90.00
_cell.angle_gamma   90.00
#
_symmetry.space_group_name_H-M   'P 1'
#
loop_
_entity.id
_entity.type
_entity.pdbx_description
1 polymer ?
#
loop_
_entity_poly.entity_id
_entity_poly.type
_entity_poly.pdbx_seq_one_letter_code
_entity_poly.pdbx_strand_id
1 'polypeptide(L)'
;MGGPASETTNTAGNGLTLRVVPIQTPEEINLILGQSHFIKTVEDLHEALVGAVPGIQFGLAFCEASGPALVRWSGTDDELSALARSTMRELGAGHAFLILLRNAYPINVLPAVRAVQEVCGIYCATANPVQVIVAETEQGRGILGVIDGFHTQGIETDEDIATRKALLRRFGYKAG
;
A
#
# COMPACT_ATOMS: atom_id res chain seq x y z
N MET A 1 -6.35 -16.99 -17.76
CA MET A 1 -7.04 -15.88 -18.46
C MET A 1 -7.93 -15.20 -17.44
N GLY A 2 -7.41 -14.19 -16.72
CA GLY A 2 -8.18 -13.36 -15.81
C GLY A 2 -8.89 -12.28 -16.63
N GLY A 3 -10.23 -12.29 -16.64
CA GLY A 3 -11.02 -11.21 -17.22
C GLY A 3 -10.78 -9.89 -16.49
N PRO A 4 -11.06 -8.74 -17.12
CA PRO A 4 -10.89 -7.44 -16.46
C PRO A 4 -11.79 -7.39 -15.23
N ALA A 5 -11.18 -6.95 -14.10
CA ALA A 5 -11.92 -6.72 -12.86
C ALA A 5 -13.06 -5.74 -13.15
N SER A 6 -14.29 -6.10 -12.81
CA SER A 6 -15.47 -5.27 -13.03
C SER A 6 -15.38 -4.02 -12.18
N GLU A 7 -15.09 -2.88 -12.80
CA GLU A 7 -15.29 -1.57 -12.18
C GLU A 7 -16.78 -1.35 -11.93
N THR A 8 -17.22 -1.44 -10.69
CA THR A 8 -18.55 -1.02 -10.31
C THR A 8 -18.53 0.49 -10.06
N THR A 9 -19.02 1.27 -11.02
CA THR A 9 -19.18 2.73 -10.88
C THR A 9 -20.58 3.05 -10.39
N ASN A 10 -20.68 3.77 -9.28
CA ASN A 10 -21.93 4.36 -8.81
C ASN A 10 -21.80 5.88 -8.81
N THR A 11 -22.58 6.59 -9.62
CA THR A 11 -22.53 8.05 -9.73
C THR A 11 -23.64 8.65 -8.86
N ALA A 12 -23.26 9.39 -7.83
CA ALA A 12 -24.20 10.22 -7.07
C ALA A 12 -24.52 11.50 -7.86
N GLY A 13 -25.72 12.08 -7.69
CA GLY A 13 -26.20 13.21 -8.48
C GLY A 13 -25.44 14.54 -8.34
N ASN A 14 -24.30 14.55 -7.65
CA ASN A 14 -23.39 15.70 -7.43
C ASN A 14 -22.05 15.57 -8.19
N GLY A 15 -21.96 14.69 -9.19
CA GLY A 15 -20.71 14.47 -9.94
C GLY A 15 -19.66 13.62 -9.22
N LEU A 16 -19.99 13.01 -8.08
CA LEU A 16 -19.13 12.07 -7.37
C LEU A 16 -19.31 10.66 -7.91
N THR A 17 -18.21 10.04 -8.32
CA THR A 17 -18.15 8.62 -8.72
C THR A 17 -17.35 7.82 -7.71
N LEU A 18 -17.84 6.67 -7.29
CA LEU A 18 -17.11 5.71 -6.47
C LEU A 18 -16.59 4.58 -7.35
N ARG A 19 -15.31 4.26 -7.17
CA ARG A 19 -14.63 3.17 -7.87
C ARG A 19 -13.94 2.24 -6.88
N VAL A 20 -13.85 0.97 -7.24
CA VAL A 20 -13.04 -0.03 -6.53
C VAL A 20 -11.85 -0.39 -7.41
N VAL A 21 -10.65 -0.05 -6.96
CA VAL A 21 -9.40 -0.32 -7.69
C VAL A 21 -8.64 -1.41 -6.95
N PRO A 22 -8.52 -2.63 -7.51
CA PRO A 22 -7.74 -3.69 -6.88
C PRO A 22 -6.25 -3.44 -7.06
N ILE A 23 -5.46 -3.64 -5.99
CA ILE A 23 -4.02 -3.71 -6.07
C ILE A 23 -3.64 -5.17 -6.31
N GLN A 24 -3.17 -5.46 -7.51
CA GLN A 24 -2.73 -6.80 -7.88
C GLN A 24 -1.24 -6.94 -7.63
N THR A 25 -0.86 -7.80 -6.68
CA THR A 25 0.52 -8.14 -6.39
C THR A 25 0.74 -9.64 -6.54
N PRO A 26 1.95 -10.10 -6.94
CA PRO A 26 2.35 -11.49 -6.78
C PRO A 26 2.22 -11.95 -5.31
N GLU A 27 2.01 -13.26 -5.07
CA GLU A 27 1.71 -13.82 -3.74
C GLU A 27 2.76 -13.50 -2.65
N GLU A 28 4.03 -13.32 -3.02
CA GLU A 28 5.12 -13.07 -2.07
C GLU A 28 5.39 -11.58 -1.80
N ILE A 29 4.61 -10.69 -2.40
CA ILE A 29 4.85 -9.25 -2.31
C ILE A 29 3.97 -8.64 -1.22
N ASN A 30 4.63 -7.99 -0.26
CA ASN A 30 3.97 -7.16 0.73
C ASN A 30 3.78 -5.74 0.21
N LEU A 31 2.80 -5.01 0.71
CA LEU A 31 2.57 -3.62 0.33
C LEU A 31 2.32 -2.70 1.52
N ILE A 32 2.65 -1.42 1.33
CA ILE A 32 2.26 -0.31 2.19
C ILE A 32 1.63 0.75 1.28
N LEU A 33 0.37 1.10 1.53
CA LEU A 33 -0.31 2.20 0.86
C LEU A 33 -0.52 3.33 1.87
N GLY A 34 -0.11 4.54 1.52
CA GLY A 34 -0.21 5.69 2.40
C GLY A 34 -0.46 6.99 1.67
N GLN A 35 -0.52 8.07 2.43
CA GLN A 35 -0.62 9.44 1.96
C GLN A 35 0.51 10.28 2.55
N SER A 36 1.06 11.15 1.75
CA SER A 36 2.09 12.09 2.16
C SER A 36 1.77 13.51 1.70
N HIS A 37 2.66 14.45 1.95
CA HIS A 37 2.40 15.87 1.70
C HIS A 37 3.19 16.43 0.51
N PHE A 38 4.38 15.94 0.21
CA PHE A 38 5.34 16.67 -0.64
C PHE A 38 6.14 15.73 -1.55
N ILE A 39 6.58 16.20 -2.72
CA ILE A 39 7.32 15.42 -3.73
C ILE A 39 8.64 14.82 -3.18
N LYS A 40 9.23 15.43 -2.16
CA LYS A 40 10.39 14.93 -1.41
C LYS A 40 10.17 13.51 -0.85
N THR A 41 8.91 13.10 -0.67
CA THR A 41 8.48 11.77 -0.24
C THR A 41 9.20 10.63 -0.97
N VAL A 42 9.45 10.77 -2.26
CA VAL A 42 10.06 9.69 -3.06
C VAL A 42 11.49 9.40 -2.60
N GLU A 43 12.28 10.43 -2.36
CA GLU A 43 13.67 10.30 -1.93
C GLU A 43 13.75 9.92 -0.45
N ASP A 44 12.99 10.58 0.40
CA ASP A 44 13.02 10.33 1.85
C ASP A 44 12.51 8.93 2.21
N LEU A 45 11.46 8.43 1.54
CA LEU A 45 11.01 7.04 1.70
C LEU A 45 12.04 6.04 1.17
N HIS A 46 12.71 6.34 0.04
CA HIS A 46 13.80 5.50 -0.46
C HIS A 46 14.90 5.36 0.60
N GLU A 47 15.40 6.48 1.12
CA GLU A 47 16.45 6.50 2.13
C GLU A 47 16.02 5.80 3.43
N ALA A 48 14.78 6.03 3.88
CA ALA A 48 14.22 5.38 5.06
C ALA A 48 14.17 3.85 4.90
N LEU A 49 13.79 3.35 3.72
CA LEU A 49 13.70 1.92 3.44
C LEU A 49 15.08 1.27 3.39
N VAL A 50 16.04 1.83 2.64
CA VAL A 50 17.40 1.28 2.56
C VAL A 50 18.17 1.39 3.88
N GLY A 51 17.85 2.40 4.68
CA GLY A 51 18.39 2.57 6.03
C GLY A 51 17.82 1.59 7.05
N ALA A 52 16.56 1.16 6.88
CA ALA A 52 15.90 0.25 7.82
C ALA A 52 16.29 -1.22 7.61
N VAL A 53 16.45 -1.66 6.36
CA VAL A 53 16.73 -3.07 6.02
C VAL A 53 17.85 -3.13 4.97
N PRO A 54 19.05 -3.58 5.32
CA PRO A 54 20.14 -3.75 4.37
C PRO A 54 19.76 -4.69 3.23
N GLY A 55 19.99 -4.27 1.99
CA GLY A 55 19.68 -5.07 0.80
C GLY A 55 18.20 -5.25 0.51
N ILE A 56 17.35 -4.38 1.03
CA ILE A 56 15.90 -4.40 0.76
C ILE A 56 15.61 -4.30 -0.74
N GLN A 57 14.67 -5.12 -1.20
CA GLN A 57 14.14 -5.10 -2.57
C GLN A 57 12.74 -4.51 -2.54
N PHE A 58 12.57 -3.34 -3.16
CA PHE A 58 11.30 -2.63 -3.18
C PHE A 58 11.10 -1.81 -4.44
N GLY A 59 9.82 -1.51 -4.72
CA GLY A 59 9.38 -0.49 -5.65
C GLY A 59 8.51 0.53 -4.92
N LEU A 60 8.73 1.80 -5.18
CA LEU A 60 8.03 2.94 -4.60
C LEU A 60 7.46 3.81 -5.71
N ALA A 61 6.19 4.20 -5.59
CA ALA A 61 5.58 5.20 -6.47
C ALA A 61 4.70 6.16 -5.67
N PHE A 62 4.65 7.41 -6.11
CA PHE A 62 3.95 8.51 -5.48
C PHE A 62 3.20 9.34 -6.54
N CYS A 63 1.94 9.65 -6.30
CA CYS A 63 1.12 10.51 -7.16
C CYS A 63 1.32 11.98 -6.79
N GLU A 64 2.03 12.72 -7.62
CA GLU A 64 2.11 14.17 -7.48
C GLU A 64 0.72 14.80 -7.67
N ALA A 65 0.35 15.77 -6.84
CA ALA A 65 -0.99 16.38 -6.86
C ALA A 65 -1.00 17.80 -7.43
N SER A 66 0.13 18.31 -7.90
CA SER A 66 0.28 19.66 -8.45
C SER A 66 1.28 19.69 -9.61
N GLY A 67 1.41 20.81 -10.27
CA GLY A 67 2.31 20.96 -11.42
C GLY A 67 1.96 19.99 -12.56
N PRO A 68 2.90 19.15 -13.04
CA PRO A 68 2.64 18.20 -14.11
C PRO A 68 1.82 16.97 -13.65
N ALA A 69 1.54 16.81 -12.36
CA ALA A 69 0.75 15.72 -11.77
C ALA A 69 1.19 14.32 -12.24
N LEU A 70 2.49 14.05 -12.15
CA LEU A 70 3.08 12.80 -12.60
C LEU A 70 3.17 11.77 -11.48
N VAL A 71 3.21 10.48 -11.84
CA VAL A 71 3.64 9.42 -10.94
C VAL A 71 5.16 9.49 -10.82
N ARG A 72 5.64 9.83 -9.63
CA ARG A 72 7.07 9.82 -9.27
C ARG A 72 7.41 8.47 -8.68
N TRP A 73 8.65 8.02 -8.80
CA TRP A 73 9.03 6.68 -8.37
C TRP A 73 10.49 6.54 -8.02
N SER A 74 10.79 5.51 -7.25
CA SER A 74 12.13 5.04 -6.92
C SER A 74 12.08 3.56 -6.53
N GLY A 75 13.22 2.90 -6.36
CA GLY A 75 13.26 1.51 -5.92
C GLY A 75 14.63 0.89 -6.09
N THR A 76 14.76 -0.32 -5.56
CA THR A 76 15.96 -1.17 -5.71
C THR A 76 15.67 -2.43 -6.53
N ASP A 77 14.41 -2.63 -6.94
CA ASP A 77 13.93 -3.74 -7.76
C ASP A 77 13.13 -3.16 -8.94
N ASP A 78 13.58 -3.41 -10.17
CA ASP A 78 12.99 -2.84 -11.39
C ASP A 78 11.57 -3.35 -11.65
N GLU A 79 11.30 -4.63 -11.36
CA GLU A 79 9.98 -5.24 -11.55
C GLU A 79 8.96 -4.63 -10.58
N LEU A 80 9.32 -4.50 -9.29
CA LEU A 80 8.48 -3.87 -8.29
C LEU A 80 8.28 -2.38 -8.56
N SER A 81 9.31 -1.69 -9.05
CA SER A 81 9.20 -0.28 -9.45
C SER A 81 8.25 -0.10 -10.63
N ALA A 82 8.28 -0.99 -11.62
CA ALA A 82 7.36 -0.98 -12.74
C ALA A 82 5.92 -1.24 -12.30
N LEU A 83 5.72 -2.22 -11.41
CA LEU A 83 4.42 -2.56 -10.85
C LEU A 83 3.85 -1.43 -10.00
N ALA A 84 4.65 -0.82 -9.12
CA ALA A 84 4.23 0.31 -8.29
C ALA A 84 3.78 1.50 -9.15
N ARG A 85 4.54 1.82 -10.22
CA ARG A 85 4.19 2.90 -11.17
C ARG A 85 2.87 2.65 -11.87
N SER A 86 2.65 1.44 -12.41
CA SER A 86 1.42 1.10 -13.12
C SER A 86 0.21 1.14 -12.19
N THR A 87 0.33 0.59 -11.00
CA THR A 87 -0.71 0.59 -9.97
C THR A 87 -1.08 2.01 -9.54
N MET A 88 -0.09 2.86 -9.26
CA MET A 88 -0.35 4.23 -8.84
C MET A 88 -0.89 5.11 -9.96
N ARG A 89 -0.54 4.84 -11.21
CA ARG A 89 -1.16 5.49 -12.38
C ARG A 89 -2.65 5.14 -12.50
N GLU A 90 -3.02 3.88 -12.27
CA GLU A 90 -4.41 3.44 -12.28
C GLU A 90 -5.21 4.06 -11.13
N LEU A 91 -4.65 4.05 -9.92
CA LEU A 91 -5.25 4.64 -8.73
C LEU A 91 -5.46 6.15 -8.89
N GLY A 92 -4.43 6.88 -9.34
CA GLY A 92 -4.48 8.29 -9.69
C GLY A 92 -4.88 9.23 -8.55
N ALA A 93 -4.78 8.83 -7.29
CA ALA A 93 -5.13 9.65 -6.13
C ALA A 93 -3.96 10.52 -5.71
N GLY A 94 -4.15 11.84 -5.74
CA GLY A 94 -3.10 12.81 -5.42
C GLY A 94 -2.52 12.64 -4.02
N HIS A 95 -1.19 12.76 -3.92
CA HIS A 95 -0.38 12.58 -2.71
C HIS A 95 -0.41 11.17 -2.10
N ALA A 96 -1.06 10.18 -2.74
CA ALA A 96 -0.92 8.80 -2.33
C ALA A 96 0.45 8.23 -2.74
N PHE A 97 1.00 7.32 -1.92
CA PHE A 97 2.18 6.54 -2.25
C PHE A 97 1.95 5.05 -2.04
N LEU A 98 2.64 4.23 -2.83
CA LEU A 98 2.64 2.78 -2.71
C LEU A 98 4.09 2.29 -2.61
N ILE A 99 4.36 1.44 -1.62
CA ILE A 99 5.60 0.69 -1.47
C ILE A 99 5.27 -0.78 -1.66
N LEU A 100 6.00 -1.46 -2.54
CA LEU A 100 5.96 -2.92 -2.73
C LEU A 100 7.27 -3.51 -2.22
N LEU A 101 7.20 -4.57 -1.41
CA LEU A 101 8.34 -5.17 -0.71
C LEU A 101 8.46 -6.65 -1.05
N ARG A 102 9.66 -7.13 -1.44
CA ARG A 102 9.91 -8.54 -1.77
C ARG A 102 10.56 -9.30 -0.61
N ASN A 103 11.66 -8.84 -0.08
CA ASN A 103 12.45 -9.52 0.94
C ASN A 103 12.36 -8.88 2.33
N ALA A 104 11.30 -8.13 2.56
CA ALA A 104 11.00 -7.49 3.84
C ALA A 104 9.50 -7.48 4.10
N TYR A 105 9.12 -7.45 5.36
CA TYR A 105 7.73 -7.31 5.79
C TYR A 105 7.46 -5.86 6.21
N PRO A 106 6.21 -5.38 6.12
CA PRO A 106 5.85 -4.04 6.57
C PRO A 106 6.32 -3.74 8.01
N ILE A 107 6.24 -4.70 8.91
CA ILE A 107 6.68 -4.54 10.31
C ILE A 107 8.16 -4.14 10.44
N ASN A 108 9.01 -4.50 9.46
CA ASN A 108 10.42 -4.16 9.48
C ASN A 108 10.68 -2.69 9.16
N VAL A 109 9.82 -2.06 8.36
CA VAL A 109 10.03 -0.73 7.79
C VAL A 109 9.01 0.32 8.23
N LEU A 110 7.81 -0.07 8.72
CA LEU A 110 6.77 0.87 9.14
C LEU A 110 7.22 1.96 10.11
N PRO A 111 8.08 1.69 11.12
CA PRO A 111 8.59 2.75 11.99
C PRO A 111 9.38 3.81 11.21
N ALA A 112 10.24 3.39 10.28
CA ALA A 112 11.03 4.29 9.44
C ALA A 112 10.14 5.09 8.47
N VAL A 113 9.18 4.43 7.81
CA VAL A 113 8.19 5.07 6.92
C VAL A 113 7.39 6.14 7.66
N ARG A 114 6.91 5.84 8.87
CA ARG A 114 6.13 6.79 9.68
C ARG A 114 6.96 7.97 10.22
N ALA A 115 8.27 7.81 10.31
CA ALA A 115 9.17 8.86 10.75
C ALA A 115 9.53 9.88 9.67
N VAL A 116 9.22 9.58 8.40
CA VAL A 116 9.36 10.52 7.29
C VAL A 116 8.39 11.67 7.48
N GLN A 117 8.91 12.91 7.49
CA GLN A 117 8.17 14.11 7.89
C GLN A 117 6.91 14.37 7.07
N GLU A 118 6.93 14.04 5.78
CA GLU A 118 5.83 14.26 4.86
C GLU A 118 4.73 13.20 4.95
N VAL A 119 4.98 12.06 5.59
CA VAL A 119 3.99 10.99 5.68
C VAL A 119 2.85 11.41 6.60
N CYS A 120 1.67 11.63 6.00
CA CYS A 120 0.46 12.05 6.70
C CYS A 120 -0.29 10.86 7.32
N GLY A 121 -0.20 9.68 6.70
CA GLY A 121 -0.89 8.49 7.20
C GLY A 121 -0.68 7.26 6.34
N ILE A 122 -1.02 6.10 6.91
CA ILE A 122 -0.98 4.79 6.26
C ILE A 122 -2.41 4.27 6.17
N TYR A 123 -2.86 3.88 4.97
CA TYR A 123 -4.15 3.24 4.75
C TYR A 123 -4.12 1.75 5.09
N CYS A 124 -3.09 1.04 4.62
CA CYS A 124 -2.84 -0.36 4.98
C CYS A 124 -1.37 -0.73 4.81
N ALA A 125 -0.99 -1.84 5.46
CA ALA A 125 0.33 -2.44 5.37
C ALA A 125 0.15 -3.96 5.51
N THR A 126 0.25 -4.72 4.40
CA THR A 126 -0.27 -6.08 4.34
C THR A 126 0.38 -6.92 3.25
N ALA A 127 0.21 -8.24 3.33
CA ALA A 127 0.47 -9.22 2.28
C ALA A 127 -0.84 -9.73 1.63
N ASN A 128 -1.99 -9.27 2.12
CA ASN A 128 -3.29 -9.72 1.63
C ASN A 128 -3.67 -9.03 0.31
N PRO A 129 -4.64 -9.58 -0.44
CA PRO A 129 -5.29 -8.86 -1.53
C PRO A 129 -5.92 -7.55 -1.00
N VAL A 130 -5.70 -6.46 -1.71
CA VAL A 130 -6.23 -5.14 -1.34
C VAL A 130 -7.12 -4.59 -2.45
N GLN A 131 -8.25 -4.01 -2.06
CA GLN A 131 -9.08 -3.17 -2.92
C GLN A 131 -9.12 -1.77 -2.33
N VAL A 132 -8.85 -0.76 -3.17
CA VAL A 132 -8.88 0.64 -2.78
C VAL A 132 -10.21 1.25 -3.21
N ILE A 133 -10.92 1.87 -2.27
CA ILE A 133 -12.15 2.61 -2.55
C ILE A 133 -11.77 4.06 -2.87
N VAL A 134 -12.03 4.47 -4.10
CA VAL A 134 -11.65 5.79 -4.63
C VAL A 134 -12.90 6.61 -4.91
N ALA A 135 -12.91 7.85 -4.43
CA ALA A 135 -13.84 8.88 -4.84
C ALA A 135 -13.22 9.69 -5.99
N GLU A 136 -13.98 9.91 -7.06
CA GLU A 136 -13.56 10.68 -8.24
C GLU A 136 -14.51 11.82 -8.51
N THR A 137 -13.98 13.01 -8.78
CA THR A 137 -14.69 14.21 -9.20
C THR A 137 -13.99 14.82 -10.42
N GLU A 138 -14.53 15.90 -10.99
CA GLU A 138 -13.84 16.65 -12.05
C GLU A 138 -12.47 17.18 -11.62
N GLN A 139 -12.25 17.46 -10.33
CA GLN A 139 -10.98 17.96 -9.81
C GLN A 139 -9.91 16.87 -9.74
N GLY A 140 -10.27 15.61 -9.41
CA GLY A 140 -9.32 14.53 -9.20
C GLY A 140 -9.90 13.39 -8.38
N ARG A 141 -8.98 12.59 -7.81
CA ARG A 141 -9.31 11.38 -7.05
C ARG A 141 -8.78 11.43 -5.63
N GLY A 142 -9.54 10.84 -4.70
CA GLY A 142 -9.16 10.65 -3.30
C GLY A 142 -9.45 9.24 -2.81
N ILE A 143 -8.60 8.71 -1.95
CA ILE A 143 -8.81 7.41 -1.31
C ILE A 143 -9.76 7.61 -0.13
N LEU A 144 -10.90 6.90 -0.13
CA LEU A 144 -11.83 6.87 1.00
C LEU A 144 -11.44 5.82 2.03
N GLY A 145 -10.85 4.71 1.59
CA GLY A 145 -10.44 3.60 2.43
C GLY A 145 -9.99 2.41 1.62
N VAL A 146 -9.67 1.32 2.32
CA VAL A 146 -9.23 0.07 1.72
C VAL A 146 -10.00 -1.11 2.29
N ILE A 147 -10.16 -2.15 1.49
CA ILE A 147 -10.56 -3.49 1.91
C ILE A 147 -9.28 -4.31 1.90
N ASP A 148 -8.84 -4.76 3.08
CA ASP A 148 -7.60 -5.51 3.29
C ASP A 148 -7.95 -6.96 3.67
N GLY A 149 -7.72 -7.87 2.74
CA GLY A 149 -7.97 -9.30 2.93
C GLY A 149 -9.45 -9.67 2.92
N PHE A 150 -9.81 -10.57 3.84
CA PHE A 150 -11.11 -11.25 3.85
C PHE A 150 -11.98 -10.80 5.02
N HIS A 151 -13.27 -11.12 4.92
CA HIS A 151 -14.20 -10.94 6.04
C HIS A 151 -13.78 -11.78 7.24
N THR A 152 -13.92 -11.20 8.45
CA THR A 152 -13.75 -11.93 9.70
C THR A 152 -14.73 -13.12 9.77
N GLN A 153 -14.21 -14.31 10.06
CA GLN A 153 -14.99 -15.55 10.05
C GLN A 153 -15.53 -15.96 11.45
N GLY A 154 -15.00 -15.35 12.52
CA GLY A 154 -15.40 -15.70 13.88
C GLY A 154 -14.55 -15.05 14.95
N ILE A 155 -14.67 -15.55 16.17
CA ILE A 155 -13.90 -15.14 17.34
C ILE A 155 -12.98 -16.29 17.72
N GLU A 156 -11.70 -16.00 18.03
CA GLU A 156 -10.70 -17.00 18.39
C GLU A 156 -11.11 -17.79 19.66
N THR A 157 -10.85 -19.09 19.62
CA THR A 157 -10.97 -20.01 20.75
C THR A 157 -9.67 -20.06 21.56
N ASP A 158 -9.66 -20.79 22.68
CA ASP A 158 -8.44 -21.03 23.48
C ASP A 158 -7.34 -21.75 22.66
N GLU A 159 -7.73 -22.64 21.74
CA GLU A 159 -6.80 -23.33 20.83
C GLU A 159 -6.20 -22.35 19.79
N ASP A 160 -7.01 -21.45 19.24
CA ASP A 160 -6.54 -20.41 18.33
C ASP A 160 -5.56 -19.46 19.02
N ILE A 161 -5.85 -19.08 20.28
CA ILE A 161 -4.98 -18.26 21.12
C ILE A 161 -3.63 -18.96 21.32
N ALA A 162 -3.63 -20.25 21.65
CA ALA A 162 -2.39 -21.03 21.82
C ALA A 162 -1.59 -21.10 20.51
N THR A 163 -2.26 -21.34 19.39
CA THR A 163 -1.67 -21.40 18.05
C THR A 163 -1.02 -20.05 17.66
N ARG A 164 -1.72 -18.94 17.86
CA ARG A 164 -1.20 -17.58 17.61
C ARG A 164 0.04 -17.27 18.46
N LYS A 165 0.02 -17.63 19.73
CA LYS A 165 1.15 -17.44 20.64
C LYS A 165 2.37 -18.26 20.20
N ALA A 166 2.17 -19.52 19.79
CA ALA A 166 3.23 -20.39 19.28
C ALA A 166 3.82 -19.86 17.98
N LEU A 167 2.98 -19.36 17.06
CA LEU A 167 3.40 -18.75 15.79
C LEU A 167 4.32 -17.56 16.00
N LEU A 168 3.97 -16.63 16.89
CA LEU A 168 4.77 -15.43 17.18
C LEU A 168 6.15 -15.77 17.75
N ARG A 169 6.25 -16.85 18.54
CA ARG A 169 7.52 -17.35 19.07
C ARG A 169 8.35 -18.01 17.98
N ARG A 170 7.72 -18.83 17.13
CA ARG A 170 8.38 -19.47 15.99
C ARG A 170 8.99 -18.45 15.04
N PHE A 171 8.36 -17.31 14.84
CA PHE A 171 8.87 -16.20 14.02
C PHE A 171 9.90 -15.31 14.75
N GLY A 172 10.14 -15.54 16.04
CA GLY A 172 11.10 -14.76 16.82
C GLY A 172 10.60 -13.38 17.28
N TYR A 173 9.31 -13.05 17.07
CA TYR A 173 8.74 -11.77 17.53
C TYR A 173 8.49 -11.71 19.03
N LYS A 174 8.45 -12.86 19.70
CA LYS A 174 8.25 -12.97 21.16
C LYS A 174 9.24 -13.96 21.74
N ALA A 175 9.78 -13.62 22.91
CA ALA A 175 10.55 -14.56 23.71
C ALA A 175 9.71 -15.75 24.17
N GLY A 176 10.36 -16.90 24.41
CA GLY A 176 9.72 -18.12 24.87
C GLY A 176 9.17 -18.03 26.30
#